data_9cbe31f49fcd401a4d090fff3f0ee733
#
_entry.id   9cbe31f49fcd401a4d090fff3f0ee733
#
_cell.length_a   1.000
_cell.length_b   1.000
_cell.length_c   1.000
_cell.angle_alpha   90.00
_cell.angle_beta   90.00
_cell.angle_gamma   90.00
#
_symmetry.space_group_name_H-M   'P 1'
#
loop_
_entity.id
_entity.type
_entity.pdbx_description
1 polymer ?
#
loop_
_entity_poly.entity_id
_entity_poly.type
_entity_poly.pdbx_seq_one_letter_code
_entity_poly.pdbx_strand_id
1 'polypeptide(L)'
;MKATELHARLGGTLHTLSTASWALHVSRWRPSTPARFDAEWELHPAERREVVVFNRRCYENRYSRAFGDVSYAYAGQVAQATPIAPETPCGEFLKECNAALDADLNSCLENWYDPDHWLGDHRDDERALVRDAPVASVSWGAVRRFTLKPRKKLPASLEADAADSVPLELYLGDGDLLVMGGACQQTHVHGVPKRRKKDEGEPGRRISWTFRQFRAPGEVGRKRKR
;
A
#
# COMPACT_ATOMS: atom_id res chain seq x y z
N MET A 1 -5.13 -11.96 -12.50
CA MET A 1 -5.65 -13.03 -11.61
C MET A 1 -6.99 -12.61 -11.04
N LYS A 2 -7.95 -13.55 -10.91
CA LYS A 2 -9.25 -13.29 -10.31
C LYS A 2 -9.17 -13.31 -8.77
N ALA A 3 -9.98 -12.48 -8.11
CA ALA A 3 -10.02 -12.41 -6.64
C ALA A 3 -10.27 -13.77 -5.97
N THR A 4 -11.17 -14.58 -6.55
CA THR A 4 -11.51 -15.92 -6.05
C THR A 4 -10.37 -16.92 -6.18
N GLU A 5 -9.58 -16.86 -7.24
CA GLU A 5 -8.38 -17.71 -7.45
C GLU A 5 -7.30 -17.37 -6.41
N LEU A 6 -7.10 -16.09 -6.16
CA LEU A 6 -6.17 -15.63 -5.14
C LEU A 6 -6.61 -16.04 -3.74
N HIS A 7 -7.89 -15.87 -3.41
CA HIS A 7 -8.47 -16.31 -2.15
C HIS A 7 -8.33 -17.82 -1.94
N ALA A 8 -8.59 -18.63 -2.96
CA ALA A 8 -8.41 -20.08 -2.89
C ALA A 8 -6.94 -20.48 -2.62
N ARG A 9 -5.99 -19.71 -3.13
CA ARG A 9 -4.54 -19.97 -2.96
C ARG A 9 -4.00 -19.53 -1.60
N LEU A 10 -4.38 -18.34 -1.13
CA LEU A 10 -3.81 -17.73 0.07
C LEU A 10 -4.67 -17.89 1.32
N GLY A 11 -5.95 -18.25 1.16
CA GLY A 11 -6.93 -18.16 2.25
C GLY A 11 -7.21 -16.70 2.65
N GLY A 12 -7.52 -16.52 3.93
CA GLY A 12 -7.84 -15.20 4.47
C GLY A 12 -9.30 -14.79 4.25
N THR A 13 -9.57 -13.49 4.27
CA THR A 13 -10.90 -12.91 4.07
C THR A 13 -10.94 -12.07 2.82
N LEU A 14 -11.76 -12.45 1.86
CA LEU A 14 -12.00 -11.69 0.63
C LEU A 14 -13.18 -10.73 0.85
N HIS A 15 -12.93 -9.45 0.64
CA HIS A 15 -13.92 -8.37 0.72
C HIS A 15 -14.22 -7.87 -0.69
N THR A 16 -15.45 -8.02 -1.14
CA THR A 16 -15.97 -7.37 -2.35
C THR A 16 -16.29 -5.91 -2.00
N LEU A 17 -15.61 -4.97 -2.64
CA LEU A 17 -15.78 -3.54 -2.41
C LEU A 17 -16.75 -2.90 -3.41
N SER A 18 -16.81 -3.46 -4.61
CA SER A 18 -17.73 -3.14 -5.70
C SER A 18 -17.66 -4.26 -6.75
N THR A 19 -18.39 -4.13 -7.83
CA THR A 19 -18.33 -5.10 -8.95
C THR A 19 -16.92 -5.24 -9.53
N ALA A 20 -16.16 -4.14 -9.59
CA ALA A 20 -14.81 -4.11 -10.18
C ALA A 20 -13.67 -4.12 -9.14
N SER A 21 -13.97 -4.03 -7.84
CA SER A 21 -12.96 -3.75 -6.81
C SER A 21 -13.08 -4.70 -5.61
N TRP A 22 -11.93 -5.14 -5.10
CA TRP A 22 -11.86 -6.09 -4.00
C TRP A 22 -10.62 -5.86 -3.13
N ALA A 23 -10.66 -6.38 -1.91
CA ALA A 23 -9.51 -6.49 -1.03
C ALA A 23 -9.43 -7.90 -0.43
N LEU A 24 -8.24 -8.47 -0.33
CA LEU A 24 -7.98 -9.73 0.35
C LEU A 24 -7.09 -9.45 1.56
N HIS A 25 -7.54 -9.84 2.75
CA HIS A 25 -6.78 -9.75 3.99
C HIS A 25 -6.39 -11.15 4.46
N VAL A 26 -5.10 -11.39 4.60
CA VAL A 26 -4.52 -12.63 5.12
C VAL A 26 -3.79 -12.32 6.41
N SER A 27 -4.38 -12.72 7.54
CA SER A 27 -3.80 -12.48 8.86
C SER A 27 -2.56 -13.35 9.08
N ARG A 28 -1.52 -12.75 9.70
CA ARG A 28 -0.27 -13.44 10.09
C ARG A 28 0.39 -14.22 8.94
N TRP A 29 0.32 -13.69 7.74
CA TRP A 29 0.95 -14.28 6.55
C TRP A 29 2.47 -14.40 6.71
N ARG A 30 3.12 -13.35 7.24
CA ARG A 30 4.57 -13.32 7.54
C ARG A 30 4.84 -12.53 8.83
N PRO A 31 4.62 -13.12 10.00
CA PRO A 31 4.83 -12.43 11.27
C PRO A 31 6.31 -12.12 11.50
N SER A 32 6.57 -11.02 12.18
CA SER A 32 7.90 -10.64 12.63
C SER A 32 8.37 -11.49 13.83
N THR A 33 9.68 -11.41 14.10
CA THR A 33 10.19 -11.67 15.45
C THR A 33 10.60 -10.32 16.05
N PRO A 34 10.64 -10.17 17.39
CA PRO A 34 11.09 -8.91 18.01
C PRO A 34 12.44 -8.43 17.47
N ALA A 35 13.40 -9.33 17.34
CA ALA A 35 14.74 -8.98 16.85
C ALA A 35 14.72 -8.49 15.38
N ARG A 36 13.93 -9.13 14.50
CA ARG A 36 13.80 -8.66 13.10
C ARG A 36 13.06 -7.34 13.02
N PHE A 37 12.01 -7.17 13.82
CA PHE A 37 11.27 -5.92 13.87
C PHE A 37 12.15 -4.77 14.33
N ASP A 38 12.90 -4.94 15.44
CA ASP A 38 13.77 -3.89 15.97
C ASP A 38 14.90 -3.55 15.00
N ALA A 39 15.53 -4.55 14.38
CA ALA A 39 16.56 -4.32 13.36
C ALA A 39 16.02 -3.50 12.16
N GLU A 40 14.81 -3.80 11.68
CA GLU A 40 14.20 -3.07 10.58
C GLU A 40 13.71 -1.68 11.02
N TRP A 41 13.27 -1.54 12.27
CA TRP A 41 12.90 -0.25 12.81
C TRP A 41 14.07 0.75 12.82
N GLU A 42 15.27 0.31 13.16
CA GLU A 42 16.46 1.18 13.19
C GLU A 42 16.90 1.69 11.81
N LEU A 43 16.34 1.13 10.73
CA LEU A 43 16.63 1.56 9.36
C LEU A 43 15.76 2.72 8.89
N HIS A 44 14.79 3.21 9.68
CA HIS A 44 13.97 4.35 9.28
C HIS A 44 14.83 5.60 9.04
N PRO A 45 14.43 6.48 8.12
CA PRO A 45 15.13 7.76 7.94
C PRO A 45 15.20 8.57 9.24
N ALA A 46 16.29 9.29 9.47
CA ALA A 46 16.43 10.15 10.65
C ALA A 46 15.36 11.26 10.69
N GLU A 47 14.89 11.69 9.51
CA GLU A 47 13.89 12.75 9.37
C GLU A 47 12.70 12.28 8.53
N ARG A 48 11.53 12.80 8.86
CA ARG A 48 10.32 12.63 8.06
C ARG A 48 10.45 13.44 6.77
N ARG A 49 9.98 12.87 5.68
CA ARG A 49 10.06 13.48 4.36
C ARG A 49 9.23 14.78 4.30
N GLU A 50 9.82 15.84 3.73
CA GLU A 50 9.10 17.05 3.39
C GLU A 50 8.24 16.81 2.14
N VAL A 51 6.99 17.29 2.17
CA VAL A 51 6.05 17.25 1.07
C VAL A 51 5.35 18.59 0.89
N VAL A 52 4.83 18.86 -0.30
CA VAL A 52 4.04 20.06 -0.58
C VAL A 52 2.57 19.69 -0.71
N VAL A 53 1.76 20.19 0.22
CA VAL A 53 0.30 19.99 0.22
C VAL A 53 -0.38 21.36 0.18
N PHE A 54 -1.24 21.60 -0.81
CA PHE A 54 -1.91 22.90 -1.03
C PHE A 54 -0.94 24.09 -1.04
N ASN A 55 0.19 23.96 -1.76
CA ASN A 55 1.29 24.94 -1.84
C ASN A 55 1.95 25.28 -0.49
N ARG A 56 1.81 24.46 0.51
CA ARG A 56 2.49 24.60 1.81
C ARG A 56 3.44 23.43 2.01
N ARG A 57 4.67 23.73 2.43
CA ARG A 57 5.63 22.72 2.86
C ARG A 57 5.18 22.15 4.20
N CYS A 58 5.14 20.86 4.32
CA CYS A 58 4.85 20.13 5.56
C CYS A 58 5.63 18.81 5.57
N TYR A 59 5.72 18.19 6.72
CA TYR A 59 6.32 16.87 6.84
C TYR A 59 5.25 15.79 6.79
N GLU A 60 5.59 14.63 6.18
CA GLU A 60 4.75 13.45 6.29
C GLU A 60 4.55 13.07 7.77
N ASN A 61 3.39 12.54 8.11
CA ASN A 61 3.12 12.06 9.48
C ASN A 61 3.59 10.61 9.68
N ARG A 62 4.70 10.26 9.09
CA ARG A 62 5.40 8.98 9.19
C ARG A 62 6.79 9.12 8.59
N TYR A 63 7.68 8.18 8.86
CA TYR A 63 8.89 8.04 8.05
C TYR A 63 8.58 7.21 6.81
N SER A 64 9.24 7.49 5.70
CA SER A 64 9.04 6.74 4.46
C SER A 64 10.30 6.66 3.63
N ARG A 65 10.48 5.53 2.91
CA ARG A 65 11.54 5.32 1.93
C ARG A 65 11.00 4.55 0.74
N ALA A 66 11.40 4.98 -0.46
CA ALA A 66 11.03 4.30 -1.70
C ALA A 66 12.14 3.35 -2.14
N PHE A 67 11.75 2.17 -2.60
CA PHE A 67 12.63 1.14 -3.14
C PHE A 67 12.15 0.68 -4.52
N GLY A 68 13.08 0.24 -5.38
CA GLY A 68 12.80 -0.25 -6.71
C GLY A 68 13.61 0.47 -7.78
N ASP A 69 13.31 0.17 -9.04
CA ASP A 69 14.03 0.71 -10.20
C ASP A 69 13.42 2.02 -10.73
N VAL A 70 12.26 2.40 -10.23
CA VAL A 70 11.51 3.58 -10.68
C VAL A 70 11.39 4.59 -9.55
N SER A 71 11.84 5.83 -9.81
CA SER A 71 11.70 6.93 -8.86
C SER A 71 10.24 7.20 -8.54
N TYR A 72 9.93 7.33 -7.27
CA TYR A 72 8.57 7.53 -6.76
C TYR A 72 8.22 9.03 -6.76
N ALA A 73 7.20 9.41 -7.53
CA ALA A 73 6.70 10.78 -7.56
C ALA A 73 5.42 10.89 -6.71
N TYR A 74 5.48 11.59 -5.60
CA TYR A 74 4.34 11.84 -4.70
C TYR A 74 4.35 13.27 -4.18
N ALA A 75 3.17 13.90 -4.13
CA ALA A 75 2.98 15.25 -3.62
C ALA A 75 3.96 16.29 -4.20
N GLY A 76 4.20 16.24 -5.52
CA GLY A 76 5.05 17.18 -6.23
C GLY A 76 6.56 16.99 -6.07
N GLN A 77 7.00 15.95 -5.38
CA GLN A 77 8.40 15.59 -5.21
C GLN A 77 8.74 14.22 -5.77
N VAL A 78 9.94 14.10 -6.34
CA VAL A 78 10.48 12.81 -6.81
C VAL A 78 11.43 12.27 -5.75
N ALA A 79 11.07 11.15 -5.11
CA ALA A 79 12.00 10.39 -4.29
C ALA A 79 12.79 9.45 -5.18
N GLN A 80 14.11 9.53 -5.15
CA GLN A 80 14.94 8.50 -5.77
C GLN A 80 14.71 7.20 -5.02
N ALA A 81 14.38 6.14 -5.77
CA ALA A 81 14.23 4.82 -5.19
C ALA A 81 15.62 4.22 -4.90
N THR A 82 15.73 3.52 -3.78
CA THR A 82 16.88 2.70 -3.45
C THR A 82 16.67 1.31 -4.09
N PRO A 83 17.68 0.67 -4.68
CA PRO A 83 17.56 -0.70 -5.14
C PRO A 83 17.07 -1.65 -4.04
N ILE A 84 16.22 -2.61 -4.40
CA ILE A 84 15.73 -3.62 -3.45
C ILE A 84 16.79 -4.71 -3.29
N ALA A 85 17.35 -4.81 -2.10
CA ALA A 85 18.30 -5.88 -1.77
C ALA A 85 17.51 -7.17 -1.42
N PRO A 86 17.83 -8.31 -2.07
CA PRO A 86 17.04 -9.55 -1.95
C PRO A 86 16.98 -10.14 -0.53
N GLU A 87 18.01 -9.90 0.27
CA GLU A 87 18.19 -10.43 1.64
C GLU A 87 17.48 -9.59 2.72
N THR A 88 16.87 -8.48 2.35
CA THR A 88 16.11 -7.63 3.26
C THR A 88 14.66 -8.09 3.37
N PRO A 89 13.91 -7.73 4.44
CA PRO A 89 12.48 -7.97 4.51
C PRO A 89 11.73 -7.45 3.27
N CYS A 90 12.11 -6.29 2.77
CA CYS A 90 11.55 -5.73 1.53
C CYS A 90 11.74 -6.67 0.33
N GLY A 91 12.96 -7.20 0.13
CA GLY A 91 13.27 -8.12 -0.98
C GLY A 91 12.60 -9.48 -0.83
N GLU A 92 12.62 -10.05 0.38
CA GLU A 92 11.92 -11.30 0.71
C GLU A 92 10.42 -11.18 0.39
N PHE A 93 9.75 -10.12 0.89
CA PHE A 93 8.32 -9.91 0.66
C PHE A 93 7.99 -9.60 -0.79
N LEU A 94 8.83 -8.85 -1.51
CA LEU A 94 8.63 -8.62 -2.94
C LEU A 94 8.59 -9.94 -3.71
N LYS A 95 9.58 -10.81 -3.48
CA LYS A 95 9.66 -12.13 -4.09
C LYS A 95 8.43 -12.99 -3.77
N GLU A 96 8.04 -13.03 -2.50
CA GLU A 96 6.92 -13.83 -2.04
C GLU A 96 5.58 -13.29 -2.54
N CYS A 97 5.39 -11.96 -2.55
CA CYS A 97 4.19 -11.33 -3.11
C CYS A 97 4.09 -11.61 -4.61
N ASN A 98 5.18 -11.48 -5.38
CA ASN A 98 5.16 -11.80 -6.81
C ASN A 98 4.78 -13.26 -7.07
N ALA A 99 5.37 -14.20 -6.33
CA ALA A 99 5.02 -15.61 -6.44
C ALA A 99 3.56 -15.89 -6.03
N ALA A 100 3.10 -15.28 -4.93
CA ALA A 100 1.75 -15.47 -4.43
C ALA A 100 0.68 -14.82 -5.31
N LEU A 101 0.96 -13.69 -5.93
CA LEU A 101 0.00 -12.91 -6.71
C LEU A 101 0.09 -13.18 -8.22
N ASP A 102 1.09 -13.96 -8.67
CA ASP A 102 1.43 -14.11 -10.09
C ASP A 102 1.52 -12.73 -10.76
N ALA A 103 2.37 -11.87 -10.19
CA ALA A 103 2.51 -10.46 -10.53
C ALA A 103 3.98 -10.08 -10.73
N ASP A 104 4.20 -8.92 -11.35
CA ASP A 104 5.51 -8.32 -11.59
C ASP A 104 5.67 -7.03 -10.78
N LEU A 105 5.40 -7.09 -9.48
CA LEU A 105 5.65 -5.97 -8.57
C LEU A 105 7.15 -5.65 -8.58
N ASN A 106 7.51 -4.38 -8.70
CA ASN A 106 8.89 -3.95 -8.88
C ASN A 106 9.27 -2.70 -8.09
N SER A 107 8.39 -2.27 -7.19
CA SER A 107 8.56 -1.07 -6.38
C SER A 107 7.96 -1.29 -5.01
N CYS A 108 8.53 -0.67 -4.01
CA CYS A 108 8.03 -0.67 -2.63
C CYS A 108 8.09 0.74 -2.05
N LEU A 109 7.04 1.13 -1.34
CA LEU A 109 7.08 2.22 -0.38
C LEU A 109 7.04 1.62 1.02
N GLU A 110 8.15 1.73 1.72
CA GLU A 110 8.24 1.34 3.11
C GLU A 110 7.89 2.52 4.00
N ASN A 111 7.07 2.27 5.03
CA ASN A 111 6.62 3.28 5.96
C ASN A 111 6.81 2.79 7.40
N TRP A 112 7.34 3.67 8.25
CA TRP A 112 7.48 3.45 9.68
C TRP A 112 6.58 4.43 10.43
N TYR A 113 5.78 3.90 11.34
CA TYR A 113 4.78 4.66 12.11
C TYR A 113 5.10 4.57 13.59
N ASP A 114 5.37 5.71 14.22
CA ASP A 114 5.24 5.86 15.66
C ASP A 114 3.75 5.77 16.08
N PRO A 115 3.44 5.59 17.37
CA PRO A 115 2.07 5.40 17.83
C PRO A 115 1.08 6.50 17.42
N ASP A 116 1.54 7.74 17.29
CA ASP A 116 0.75 8.92 16.91
C ASP A 116 0.79 9.23 15.40
N HIS A 117 1.62 8.52 14.64
CA HIS A 117 1.73 8.69 13.20
C HIS A 117 0.49 8.18 12.46
N TRP A 118 0.22 8.74 11.28
CA TRP A 118 -0.93 8.42 10.46
C TRP A 118 -0.68 8.72 8.99
N LEU A 119 -1.55 8.18 8.12
CA LEU A 119 -1.58 8.46 6.69
C LEU A 119 -3.01 8.80 6.27
N GLY A 120 -3.20 9.99 5.73
CA GLY A 120 -4.51 10.45 5.24
C GLY A 120 -5.04 9.62 4.08
N ASP A 121 -6.33 9.76 3.83
CA ASP A 121 -6.97 9.11 2.70
C ASP A 121 -6.33 9.56 1.38
N HIS A 122 -5.85 8.60 0.60
CA HIS A 122 -5.23 8.78 -0.70
C HIS A 122 -5.52 7.57 -1.58
N ARG A 123 -5.07 7.61 -2.79
CA ARG A 123 -5.03 6.49 -3.72
C ARG A 123 -3.65 6.44 -4.37
N ASP A 124 -3.26 5.28 -4.82
CA ASP A 124 -2.08 5.14 -5.64
C ASP A 124 -2.46 5.52 -7.08
N ASP A 125 -1.98 6.66 -7.54
CA ASP A 125 -2.31 7.22 -8.86
C ASP A 125 -1.12 7.76 -9.63
N GLU A 126 0.06 7.32 -9.25
CA GLU A 126 1.30 7.65 -9.92
C GLU A 126 1.22 7.33 -11.41
N ARG A 127 1.75 8.23 -12.24
CA ARG A 127 1.65 8.11 -13.70
C ARG A 127 2.25 6.80 -14.25
N ALA A 128 3.27 6.28 -13.57
CA ALA A 128 3.93 5.04 -13.94
C ALA A 128 3.18 3.78 -13.45
N LEU A 129 2.22 3.91 -12.53
CA LEU A 129 1.50 2.76 -11.97
C LEU A 129 0.77 1.96 -13.06
N VAL A 130 0.93 0.65 -13.03
CA VAL A 130 0.15 -0.29 -13.84
C VAL A 130 -1.22 -0.47 -13.17
N ARG A 131 -2.26 0.11 -13.77
CA ARG A 131 -3.58 0.28 -13.11
C ARG A 131 -4.29 -1.02 -12.75
N ASP A 132 -4.06 -2.07 -13.51
CA ASP A 132 -4.74 -3.36 -13.32
C ASP A 132 -3.90 -4.35 -12.51
N ALA A 133 -2.68 -3.97 -12.13
CA ALA A 133 -1.85 -4.76 -11.24
C ALA A 133 -2.36 -4.62 -9.78
N PRO A 134 -2.29 -5.69 -8.98
CA PRO A 134 -2.61 -5.60 -7.56
C PRO A 134 -1.60 -4.74 -6.82
N VAL A 135 -2.06 -4.11 -5.73
CA VAL A 135 -1.20 -3.48 -4.73
C VAL A 135 -1.19 -4.36 -3.49
N ALA A 136 0.00 -4.78 -3.04
CA ALA A 136 0.17 -5.63 -1.88
C ALA A 136 0.83 -4.87 -0.74
N SER A 137 0.32 -4.99 0.48
CA SER A 137 0.89 -4.37 1.67
C SER A 137 1.11 -5.40 2.77
N VAL A 138 2.36 -5.55 3.23
CA VAL A 138 2.73 -6.38 4.38
C VAL A 138 2.94 -5.48 5.60
N SER A 139 2.50 -5.90 6.76
CA SER A 139 2.61 -5.13 8.00
C SER A 139 3.35 -5.89 9.08
N TRP A 140 4.20 -5.19 9.85
CA TRP A 140 4.79 -5.68 11.09
C TRP A 140 4.48 -4.75 12.26
N GLY A 141 4.42 -5.32 13.46
CA GLY A 141 4.28 -4.61 14.72
C GLY A 141 2.84 -4.31 15.12
N ALA A 142 2.60 -3.14 15.70
CA ALA A 142 1.34 -2.80 16.33
C ALA A 142 0.15 -2.79 15.36
N VAL A 143 -0.99 -3.25 15.85
CA VAL A 143 -2.26 -3.22 15.11
C VAL A 143 -2.65 -1.78 14.80
N ARG A 144 -2.96 -1.51 13.53
CA ARG A 144 -3.47 -0.22 13.09
C ARG A 144 -4.71 -0.38 12.22
N ARG A 145 -5.62 0.51 12.45
CA ARG A 145 -6.80 0.65 11.61
C ARG A 145 -6.39 1.09 10.20
N PHE A 146 -6.94 0.42 9.20
CA PHE A 146 -6.81 0.72 7.78
C PHE A 146 -8.20 0.90 7.19
N THR A 147 -8.40 1.94 6.41
CA THR A 147 -9.71 2.24 5.83
C THR A 147 -9.64 2.28 4.32
N LEU A 148 -10.67 1.72 3.68
CA LEU A 148 -10.98 1.89 2.26
C LEU A 148 -12.34 2.59 2.18
N LYS A 149 -12.42 3.70 1.42
CA LYS A 149 -13.64 4.52 1.31
C LYS A 149 -13.97 4.76 -0.15
N PRO A 150 -15.23 4.57 -0.57
CA PRO A 150 -15.65 4.90 -1.92
C PRO A 150 -15.34 6.35 -2.28
N ARG A 151 -14.88 6.58 -3.49
CA ARG A 151 -14.68 7.93 -4.02
C ARG A 151 -16.01 8.54 -4.45
N LYS A 152 -16.17 9.83 -4.19
CA LYS A 152 -17.36 10.59 -4.59
C LYS A 152 -17.50 10.76 -6.11
N LYS A 153 -16.37 10.75 -6.83
CA LYS A 153 -16.33 10.91 -8.30
C LYS A 153 -15.46 9.80 -8.89
N LEU A 154 -16.06 9.00 -9.75
CA LEU A 154 -15.38 7.92 -10.47
C LEU A 154 -15.11 8.33 -11.93
N PRO A 155 -14.19 7.66 -12.63
CA PRO A 155 -14.09 7.72 -14.09
C PRO A 155 -15.41 7.26 -14.73
N ALA A 156 -15.77 7.84 -15.87
CA ALA A 156 -17.02 7.50 -16.58
C ALA A 156 -17.18 5.99 -16.85
N SER A 157 -16.07 5.29 -17.10
CA SER A 157 -16.04 3.83 -17.30
C SER A 157 -16.39 3.01 -16.05
N LEU A 158 -16.42 3.63 -14.87
CA LEU A 158 -16.69 2.99 -13.57
C LEU A 158 -17.86 3.65 -12.83
N GLU A 159 -18.66 4.51 -13.50
CA GLU A 159 -19.79 5.18 -12.84
C GLU A 159 -20.85 4.20 -12.34
N ALA A 160 -21.09 3.11 -13.05
CA ALA A 160 -22.00 2.05 -12.62
C ALA A 160 -21.53 1.36 -11.33
N ASP A 161 -20.23 1.33 -11.09
CA ASP A 161 -19.60 0.75 -9.90
C ASP A 161 -19.81 1.61 -8.63
N ALA A 162 -20.17 2.87 -8.81
CA ALA A 162 -20.36 3.82 -7.70
C ALA A 162 -21.52 3.44 -6.78
N ALA A 163 -22.62 2.92 -7.35
CA ALA A 163 -23.83 2.56 -6.61
C ALA A 163 -23.59 1.38 -5.65
N ASP A 164 -22.70 0.45 -6.02
CA ASP A 164 -22.41 -0.77 -5.27
C ASP A 164 -21.14 -0.67 -4.41
N SER A 165 -20.47 0.49 -4.45
CA SER A 165 -19.21 0.68 -3.71
C SER A 165 -19.45 0.81 -2.22
N VAL A 166 -18.80 -0.05 -1.43
CA VAL A 166 -18.93 -0.08 0.04
C VAL A 166 -17.60 0.29 0.73
N PRO A 167 -17.67 0.98 1.89
CA PRO A 167 -16.49 1.21 2.70
C PRO A 167 -16.07 -0.08 3.42
N LEU A 168 -14.76 -0.18 3.68
CA LEU A 168 -14.19 -1.25 4.48
C LEU A 168 -13.26 -0.66 5.54
N GLU A 169 -13.36 -1.17 6.75
CA GLU A 169 -12.44 -0.89 7.85
C GLU A 169 -11.80 -2.20 8.30
N LEU A 170 -10.47 -2.25 8.33
CA LEU A 170 -9.67 -3.40 8.74
C LEU A 170 -8.73 -2.99 9.88
N TYR A 171 -8.31 -3.97 10.65
CA TYR A 171 -7.26 -3.84 11.66
C TYR A 171 -6.08 -4.71 11.23
N LEU A 172 -5.03 -4.08 10.74
CA LEU A 172 -3.84 -4.75 10.22
C LEU A 172 -2.78 -4.85 11.32
N GLY A 173 -2.42 -6.07 11.65
CA GLY A 173 -1.45 -6.42 12.68
C GLY A 173 -0.16 -7.00 12.14
N ASP A 174 0.60 -7.60 13.06
CA ASP A 174 1.90 -8.20 12.75
C ASP A 174 1.79 -9.38 11.80
N GLY A 175 2.51 -9.29 10.69
CA GLY A 175 2.54 -10.30 9.63
C GLY A 175 1.37 -10.25 8.66
N ASP A 176 0.44 -9.32 8.78
CA ASP A 176 -0.73 -9.28 7.91
C ASP A 176 -0.36 -8.86 6.48
N LEU A 177 -0.94 -9.55 5.50
CA LEU A 177 -0.93 -9.17 4.09
C LEU A 177 -2.31 -8.62 3.71
N LEU A 178 -2.31 -7.43 3.12
CA LEU A 178 -3.47 -6.85 2.46
C LEU A 178 -3.19 -6.72 0.97
N VAL A 179 -4.06 -7.27 0.14
CA VAL A 179 -4.01 -7.11 -1.32
C VAL A 179 -5.23 -6.32 -1.78
N MET A 180 -5.00 -5.22 -2.47
CA MET A 180 -6.03 -4.40 -3.12
C MET A 180 -5.99 -4.68 -4.62
N GLY A 181 -7.11 -5.12 -5.20
CA GLY A 181 -7.14 -5.54 -6.59
C GLY A 181 -8.33 -5.01 -7.39
N GLY A 182 -8.31 -5.35 -8.68
CA GLY A 182 -9.27 -4.80 -9.63
C GLY A 182 -9.11 -3.29 -9.78
N ALA A 183 -10.21 -2.57 -9.84
CA ALA A 183 -10.23 -1.11 -9.96
C ALA A 183 -10.11 -0.37 -8.61
N CYS A 184 -9.66 -1.04 -7.52
CA CYS A 184 -9.65 -0.50 -6.17
C CYS A 184 -9.00 0.89 -6.10
N GLN A 185 -7.85 1.12 -6.74
CA GLN A 185 -7.17 2.42 -6.77
C GLN A 185 -7.92 3.49 -7.59
N GLN A 186 -8.91 3.11 -8.35
CA GLN A 186 -9.74 4.03 -9.14
C GLN A 186 -11.06 4.34 -8.45
N THR A 187 -11.61 3.39 -7.66
CA THR A 187 -12.93 3.47 -7.03
C THR A 187 -12.86 3.88 -5.57
N HIS A 188 -11.76 3.62 -4.88
CA HIS A 188 -11.59 3.88 -3.45
C HIS A 188 -10.36 4.75 -3.15
N VAL A 189 -10.42 5.44 -2.04
CA VAL A 189 -9.25 5.98 -1.33
C VAL A 189 -9.01 5.12 -0.10
N HIS A 190 -7.74 5.07 0.34
CA HIS A 190 -7.35 4.30 1.51
C HIS A 190 -6.40 5.09 2.41
N GLY A 191 -6.30 4.69 3.67
CA GLY A 191 -5.42 5.34 4.63
C GLY A 191 -5.26 4.59 5.94
N VAL A 192 -4.29 5.06 6.73
CA VAL A 192 -4.07 4.66 8.12
C VAL A 192 -4.44 5.87 8.98
N PRO A 193 -5.70 5.98 9.43
CA PRO A 193 -6.16 7.17 10.14
C PRO A 193 -5.51 7.30 11.52
N LYS A 194 -5.65 8.46 12.13
CA LYS A 194 -5.22 8.67 13.52
C LYS A 194 -5.77 7.60 14.42
N ARG A 195 -4.95 7.12 15.33
CA ARG A 195 -5.27 6.05 16.25
C ARG A 195 -6.49 6.39 17.12
N ARG A 196 -7.35 5.39 17.34
CA ARG A 196 -8.42 5.44 18.32
C ARG A 196 -8.07 4.51 19.49
N LYS A 197 -7.89 5.05 20.69
CA LYS A 197 -7.48 4.28 21.87
C LYS A 197 -8.29 2.99 22.11
N LYS A 198 -9.59 3.01 21.83
CA LYS A 198 -10.51 1.89 22.09
C LYS A 198 -10.44 0.75 21.06
N ASP A 199 -9.87 1.01 19.87
CA ASP A 199 -10.06 0.12 18.73
C ASP A 199 -8.77 -0.58 18.27
N GLU A 200 -7.59 -0.13 18.71
CA GLU A 200 -6.30 -0.52 18.15
C GLU A 200 -5.33 -1.14 19.18
N GLY A 201 -5.84 -1.57 20.34
CA GLY A 201 -5.00 -2.15 21.41
C GLY A 201 -3.97 -1.17 21.97
N GLU A 202 -2.86 -1.68 22.50
CA GLU A 202 -1.80 -0.86 23.05
C GLU A 202 -1.05 -0.07 21.98
N PRO A 203 -0.61 1.18 22.28
CA PRO A 203 0.22 1.95 21.37
C PRO A 203 1.53 1.26 21.08
N GLY A 204 1.90 1.21 19.80
CA GLY A 204 3.15 0.60 19.40
C GLY A 204 3.62 1.06 18.03
N ARG A 205 4.87 0.75 17.73
CA ARG A 205 5.51 1.01 16.44
C ARG A 205 5.00 0.02 15.38
N ARG A 206 4.88 0.49 14.14
CA ARG A 206 4.46 -0.33 13.00
C ARG A 206 5.33 -0.04 11.78
N ILE A 207 5.64 -1.07 11.03
CA ILE A 207 6.28 -0.97 9.71
C ILE A 207 5.30 -1.50 8.67
N SER A 208 5.28 -0.93 7.47
CA SER A 208 4.56 -1.51 6.35
C SER A 208 5.29 -1.32 5.03
N TRP A 209 5.30 -2.38 4.22
CA TRP A 209 5.84 -2.41 2.86
C TRP A 209 4.67 -2.47 1.89
N THR A 210 4.56 -1.47 1.01
CA THR A 210 3.50 -1.42 -0.01
C THR A 210 4.12 -1.58 -1.38
N PHE A 211 3.87 -2.73 -2.00
CA PHE A 211 4.42 -3.15 -3.29
C PHE A 211 3.47 -2.80 -4.42
N ARG A 212 4.07 -2.29 -5.51
CA ARG A 212 3.36 -1.85 -6.72
C ARG A 212 4.09 -2.31 -7.96
N GLN A 213 3.38 -2.35 -9.08
CA GLN A 213 3.99 -2.54 -10.39
C GLN A 213 4.03 -1.20 -11.12
N PHE A 214 5.22 -0.72 -11.45
CA PHE A 214 5.45 0.47 -12.26
C PHE A 214 5.98 0.10 -13.65
N ARG A 215 5.55 0.87 -14.65
CA ARG A 215 6.10 0.80 -16.01
C ARG A 215 7.53 1.31 -16.02
N ALA A 216 8.36 0.75 -16.89
CA ALA A 216 9.73 1.22 -17.06
C ALA A 216 9.78 2.70 -17.51
N PRO A 217 10.83 3.45 -17.14
CA PRO A 217 11.09 4.77 -17.68
C PRO A 217 11.14 4.70 -19.22
N GLY A 218 10.37 5.49 -19.93
CA GLY A 218 10.23 5.46 -21.39
C GLY A 218 8.94 4.81 -21.91
N GLU A 219 8.27 3.97 -21.13
CA GLU A 219 6.91 3.49 -21.44
C GLU A 219 5.83 4.50 -20.98
N VAL A 220 6.18 5.38 -20.07
CA VAL A 220 5.27 6.37 -19.45
C VAL A 220 4.89 7.52 -20.40
N GLY A 221 5.43 7.61 -21.60
CA GLY A 221 5.28 8.75 -22.51
C GLY A 221 4.50 8.52 -23.82
N ARG A 222 4.25 7.29 -24.21
CA ARG A 222 3.52 7.01 -25.47
C ARG A 222 2.01 7.18 -25.27
N LYS A 223 1.51 8.41 -25.50
CA LYS A 223 0.09 8.58 -25.88
C LYS A 223 -0.14 7.73 -27.13
N ARG A 224 -0.97 6.70 -27.06
CA ARG A 224 -1.53 6.10 -28.27
C ARG A 224 -2.17 7.26 -29.07
N LYS A 225 -1.54 7.64 -30.19
CA LYS A 225 -2.24 8.43 -31.20
C LYS A 225 -3.42 7.59 -31.66
N ARG A 226 -4.62 8.07 -31.40
CA ARG A 226 -5.85 7.60 -32.09
C ARG A 226 -5.84 8.12 -33.49
#